data_e037f7621d50aa0e44f738421db7eafa
#
_entry.id   e037f7621d50aa0e44f738421db7eafa
#
_cell.length_a   1.000
_cell.length_b   1.000
_cell.length_c   1.000
_cell.angle_alpha   90.00
_cell.angle_beta   90.00
_cell.angle_gamma   90.00
#
_symmetry.space_group_name_H-M   'P 1'
#
loop_
_entity.id
_entity.type
_entity.pdbx_description
1 polymer ?
#
loop_
_entity_poly.entity_id
_entity_poly.type
_entity_poly.pdbx_seq_one_letter_code
_entity_poly.pdbx_strand_id
1 'polypeptide(L)'
;MSVVSMAAEPKRAEQPRSGGAMDKVVQRRTLPLKAKLALGAVGAAALLGVAWFAMPDSSSQTVPTDRVVVSTVTQGRFDDFLPLRARVTPLITVYLDAIEGGRVEEVLVEDGATVQKGQLLARLSNAELQLSVLARQTEVTQQLNSMRSQELALSQTRLANSRALLEADLALKKAQRQYDREAPLAARGFVAGRTFEDTRDDIAYQRDRHAVLATTQRNDERLQTSQLAQLRASADTLQSSLAVARGSLEALNLRAPVAGTVSAFSIQVGQSMARGERLGQIDSPGRNKLVAAIDEYYLPRVQLGQTANVEWNGKRYPMKVAKIYPTVRNGQFEIDLQFLAGEPPQIQRGQTLQAKLTLGDPVRARLIPNGSYYNETGGAWVFVVTPDGREAVKRAVRLGRRNADYIEILDGLEPGEKVLTSPYSGLADKDRLVLEQK
;
A
#
# COMPACT_ATOMS: atom_id res chain seq x y z
N MET A 1 1.16 4.54 55.19
CA MET A 1 2.12 5.15 56.11
C MET A 1 2.06 6.63 55.79
N SER A 2 1.29 7.40 56.52
CA SER A 2 1.73 8.13 57.75
C SER A 2 2.71 9.22 57.35
N VAL A 3 2.64 10.47 57.63
CA VAL A 3 1.93 11.24 58.69
C VAL A 3 2.26 12.71 58.47
N VAL A 4 1.33 13.60 58.59
CA VAL A 4 1.13 14.70 59.56
C VAL A 4 1.67 16.03 59.06
N SER A 5 0.82 17.00 58.76
CA SER A 5 0.14 17.98 59.65
C SER A 5 1.11 18.83 60.45
N MET A 6 1.06 20.14 60.26
CA MET A 6 0.79 21.03 61.36
C MET A 6 0.51 22.47 60.89
N ALA A 7 -0.63 22.95 61.37
CA ALA A 7 -1.10 24.31 61.34
C ALA A 7 -0.35 25.14 62.38
N ALA A 8 -0.27 26.45 62.19
CA ALA A 8 -0.05 27.39 63.23
C ALA A 8 -0.84 28.67 62.97
N GLU A 9 -1.78 28.92 63.82
CA GLU A 9 -2.65 30.06 63.95
C GLU A 9 -1.97 31.24 64.61
N PRO A 10 -2.67 32.35 64.80
CA PRO A 10 -2.16 33.70 64.64
C PRO A 10 -1.89 34.38 65.97
N LYS A 11 -1.10 35.39 65.96
CA LYS A 11 -0.95 36.29 67.09
C LYS A 11 -1.63 37.62 66.81
N ARG A 12 -2.65 37.86 67.65
CA ARG A 12 -3.23 39.15 68.05
C ARG A 12 -2.18 40.00 68.73
N ALA A 13 -2.13 41.29 68.45
CA ALA A 13 -1.60 42.32 69.31
C ALA A 13 -2.37 43.60 68.97
N GLU A 14 -3.19 43.98 69.84
CA GLU A 14 -3.22 45.03 70.87
C GLU A 14 -3.20 46.46 70.31
N GLN A 15 -4.34 47.11 70.57
CA GLN A 15 -4.52 48.56 70.47
C GLN A 15 -3.82 49.25 71.65
N PRO A 16 -3.35 50.46 71.49
CA PRO A 16 -3.32 51.39 72.59
C PRO A 16 -4.27 52.56 72.35
N ARG A 17 -4.78 52.96 73.48
CA ARG A 17 -5.77 54.00 73.71
C ARG A 17 -5.13 55.40 73.76
N SER A 18 -5.98 56.36 73.36
CA SER A 18 -6.19 57.66 73.96
C SER A 18 -5.13 58.75 73.81
N GLY A 19 -5.64 59.88 73.45
CA GLY A 19 -5.03 61.17 73.63
C GLY A 19 -5.79 62.24 72.91
N GLY A 20 -6.75 62.84 73.64
CA GLY A 20 -7.58 63.90 73.12
C GLY A 20 -6.84 65.25 73.01
N ALA A 21 -7.58 66.17 72.50
CA ALA A 21 -7.42 67.61 72.45
C ALA A 21 -6.71 68.18 71.23
N MET A 22 -7.47 68.73 70.35
CA MET A 22 -7.57 70.18 70.11
C MET A 22 -8.26 70.41 68.75
N ASP A 23 -9.49 70.78 68.92
CA ASP A 23 -10.33 71.28 67.83
C ASP A 23 -9.80 72.64 67.39
N LYS A 24 -9.40 72.77 66.13
CA LYS A 24 -9.05 74.06 65.49
C LYS A 24 -9.87 74.19 64.23
N VAL A 25 -10.88 74.97 64.24
CA VAL A 25 -11.72 75.34 63.14
C VAL A 25 -10.88 76.02 62.10
N VAL A 26 -10.70 75.37 60.98
CA VAL A 26 -10.04 75.90 59.77
C VAL A 26 -11.13 76.44 58.83
N GLN A 27 -11.23 77.73 58.67
CA GLN A 27 -12.06 78.41 57.71
C GLN A 27 -11.64 78.01 56.29
N ARG A 28 -12.50 77.31 55.56
CA ARG A 28 -12.31 76.99 54.12
C ARG A 28 -12.49 78.28 53.32
N ARG A 29 -11.38 78.78 52.78
CA ARG A 29 -11.40 79.80 51.71
C ARG A 29 -11.92 79.15 50.46
N THR A 30 -13.13 79.43 50.05
CA THR A 30 -13.70 79.07 48.72
C THR A 30 -13.09 79.99 47.66
N LEU A 31 -12.36 79.33 46.70
CA LEU A 31 -11.84 80.04 45.53
C LEU A 31 -13.02 80.68 44.74
N PRO A 32 -12.89 81.89 44.23
CA PRO A 32 -13.93 82.55 43.45
C PRO A 32 -14.18 81.79 42.09
N LEU A 33 -15.41 81.82 41.65
CA LEU A 33 -15.88 81.05 40.47
C LEU A 33 -14.99 81.26 39.26
N LYS A 34 -14.42 82.40 39.08
CA LYS A 34 -13.44 82.70 37.97
C LYS A 34 -12.15 81.92 38.08
N ALA A 35 -11.67 81.58 39.31
CA ALA A 35 -10.47 80.77 39.49
C ALA A 35 -10.74 79.29 39.25
N LYS A 36 -11.97 78.80 39.50
CA LYS A 36 -12.36 77.40 39.13
C LYS A 36 -12.50 77.22 37.64
N LEU A 37 -13.00 78.23 36.93
CA LEU A 37 -13.09 78.20 35.45
C LEU A 37 -11.70 78.27 34.81
N ALA A 38 -10.77 79.03 35.35
CA ALA A 38 -9.41 79.12 34.84
C ALA A 38 -8.62 77.81 35.06
N LEU A 39 -8.81 77.15 36.26
CA LEU A 39 -8.22 75.84 36.52
C LEU A 39 -8.81 74.74 35.62
N GLY A 40 -10.14 74.82 35.36
CA GLY A 40 -10.80 73.92 34.41
C GLY A 40 -10.28 74.06 32.96
N ALA A 41 -10.08 75.29 32.53
CA ALA A 41 -9.52 75.57 31.18
C ALA A 41 -8.05 75.11 31.06
N VAL A 42 -7.21 75.29 32.09
CA VAL A 42 -5.83 74.77 32.13
C VAL A 42 -5.82 73.24 32.17
N GLY A 43 -6.73 72.64 32.91
CA GLY A 43 -6.89 71.18 32.94
C GLY A 43 -7.32 70.59 31.60
N ALA A 44 -8.26 71.25 30.91
CA ALA A 44 -8.69 70.85 29.58
C ALA A 44 -7.60 71.05 28.51
N ALA A 45 -6.84 72.14 28.60
CA ALA A 45 -5.69 72.36 27.70
C ALA A 45 -4.56 71.39 27.94
N ALA A 46 -4.31 70.97 29.22
CA ALA A 46 -3.34 69.95 29.57
C ALA A 46 -3.80 68.57 29.08
N LEU A 47 -5.09 68.21 29.20
CA LEU A 47 -5.64 66.98 28.66
C LEU A 47 -5.60 66.93 27.11
N LEU A 48 -5.88 68.05 26.44
CA LEU A 48 -5.74 68.12 24.99
C LEU A 48 -4.26 68.05 24.56
N GLY A 49 -3.35 68.63 25.31
CA GLY A 49 -1.89 68.49 25.10
C GLY A 49 -1.40 67.08 25.31
N VAL A 50 -1.84 66.39 26.35
CA VAL A 50 -1.53 64.98 26.57
C VAL A 50 -2.15 64.07 25.50
N ALA A 51 -3.39 64.33 25.09
CA ALA A 51 -4.04 63.62 23.99
C ALA A 51 -3.29 63.81 22.65
N TRP A 52 -2.79 64.99 22.40
CA TRP A 52 -1.98 65.29 21.20
C TRP A 52 -0.59 64.67 21.28
N PHE A 53 0.04 64.61 22.47
CA PHE A 53 1.32 63.97 22.69
C PHE A 53 1.24 62.43 22.77
N ALA A 54 0.05 61.91 23.06
CA ALA A 54 -0.24 60.48 23.08
C ALA A 54 -0.76 59.96 21.74
N MET A 55 -0.93 60.82 20.72
CA MET A 55 -1.15 60.32 19.34
C MET A 55 0.10 59.58 18.90
N PRO A 56 -0.01 58.28 18.53
CA PRO A 56 1.15 57.53 18.07
C PRO A 56 1.70 58.24 16.80
N ASP A 57 2.95 58.74 16.90
CA ASP A 57 3.67 59.21 15.74
C ASP A 57 3.71 58.06 14.73
N SER A 58 3.15 58.24 13.55
CA SER A 58 3.23 57.29 12.46
C SER A 58 4.70 57.09 12.13
N SER A 59 5.28 55.96 12.54
CA SER A 59 6.68 55.66 12.36
C SER A 59 6.96 55.57 10.87
N SER A 60 7.66 56.57 10.31
CA SER A 60 8.04 56.57 8.90
C SER A 60 9.53 56.20 8.74
N GLN A 61 9.85 55.52 7.66
CA GLN A 61 11.25 55.20 7.29
C GLN A 61 11.45 55.46 5.80
N THR A 62 12.59 56.08 5.47
CA THR A 62 12.99 56.28 4.09
C THR A 62 13.70 55.03 3.57
N VAL A 63 13.21 54.53 2.43
CA VAL A 63 13.74 53.35 1.77
C VAL A 63 14.06 53.67 0.32
N PRO A 64 15.31 53.43 -0.14
CA PRO A 64 15.70 53.60 -1.53
C PRO A 64 14.85 52.67 -2.46
N THR A 65 14.37 53.22 -3.56
CA THR A 65 13.50 52.48 -4.51
C THR A 65 14.24 51.31 -5.18
N ASP A 66 15.57 51.34 -5.23
CA ASP A 66 16.39 50.23 -5.75
C ASP A 66 16.40 48.97 -4.86
N ARG A 67 16.03 49.10 -3.58
CA ARG A 67 15.99 48.01 -2.62
C ARG A 67 14.63 47.35 -2.48
N VAL A 68 13.61 47.85 -3.12
CA VAL A 68 12.24 47.32 -3.01
C VAL A 68 11.72 46.93 -4.39
N VAL A 69 11.01 45.82 -4.41
CA VAL A 69 10.31 45.34 -5.61
C VAL A 69 8.84 45.78 -5.51
N VAL A 70 8.43 46.59 -6.48
CA VAL A 70 7.04 47.04 -6.60
C VAL A 70 6.34 46.19 -7.64
N SER A 71 5.23 45.56 -7.27
CA SER A 71 4.40 44.74 -8.16
C SER A 71 2.99 45.30 -8.24
N THR A 72 2.36 45.17 -9.39
CA THR A 72 0.98 45.66 -9.61
C THR A 72 0.01 44.50 -9.33
N VAL A 73 -1.07 44.82 -8.62
CA VAL A 73 -2.22 43.94 -8.46
C VAL A 73 -2.89 43.74 -9.82
N THR A 74 -2.95 42.50 -10.28
CA THR A 74 -3.56 42.13 -11.55
C THR A 74 -4.83 41.31 -11.35
N GLN A 75 -5.76 41.39 -12.27
CA GLN A 75 -6.87 40.45 -12.34
C GLN A 75 -6.50 39.35 -13.34
N GLY A 76 -6.48 38.13 -12.89
CA GLY A 76 -6.03 37.00 -13.70
C GLY A 76 -6.68 35.69 -13.29
N ARG A 77 -6.28 34.64 -13.99
CA ARG A 77 -6.66 33.27 -13.64
C ARG A 77 -5.69 32.77 -12.58
N PHE A 78 -6.22 32.44 -11.41
CA PHE A 78 -5.46 31.75 -10.37
C PHE A 78 -5.52 30.24 -10.62
N ASP A 79 -4.41 29.64 -10.94
CA ASP A 79 -4.25 28.21 -11.08
C ASP A 79 -3.71 27.65 -9.75
N ASP A 80 -4.58 26.93 -9.03
CA ASP A 80 -4.20 26.30 -7.76
C ASP A 80 -3.46 25.01 -8.05
N PHE A 81 -2.13 25.06 -8.05
CA PHE A 81 -1.30 23.90 -8.32
C PHE A 81 -0.19 23.71 -7.28
N LEU A 82 0.18 22.46 -7.08
CA LEU A 82 1.30 22.06 -6.24
C LEU A 82 2.47 21.60 -7.12
N PRO A 83 3.63 22.26 -7.06
CA PRO A 83 4.83 21.76 -7.73
C PRO A 83 5.36 20.53 -7.01
N LEU A 84 5.60 19.44 -7.74
CA LEU A 84 6.04 18.16 -7.24
C LEU A 84 7.33 17.72 -7.93
N ARG A 85 8.20 17.08 -7.19
CA ARG A 85 9.29 16.29 -7.73
C ARG A 85 8.83 14.85 -7.84
N ALA A 86 8.71 14.33 -9.06
CA ALA A 86 8.19 13.01 -9.31
C ALA A 86 9.24 12.15 -10.01
N ARG A 87 9.48 10.95 -9.49
CA ARG A 87 10.46 10.01 -10.02
C ARG A 87 9.82 9.09 -11.03
N VAL A 88 10.46 8.91 -12.18
CA VAL A 88 10.05 7.95 -13.21
C VAL A 88 10.29 6.53 -12.72
N THR A 89 9.22 5.73 -12.69
CA THR A 89 9.27 4.30 -12.35
C THR A 89 8.51 3.50 -13.39
N PRO A 90 8.83 2.22 -13.59
CA PRO A 90 8.03 1.35 -14.46
C PRO A 90 6.58 1.30 -13.99
N LEU A 91 5.64 1.14 -14.91
CA LEU A 91 4.23 0.98 -14.55
C LEU A 91 4.00 -0.30 -13.73
N ILE A 92 4.64 -1.39 -14.14
CA ILE A 92 4.60 -2.70 -13.48
C ILE A 92 6.02 -3.19 -13.31
N THR A 93 6.35 -3.64 -12.11
CA THR A 93 7.60 -4.34 -11.78
C THR A 93 7.25 -5.71 -11.23
N VAL A 94 7.85 -6.76 -11.78
CA VAL A 94 7.74 -8.14 -11.29
C VAL A 94 9.11 -8.56 -10.75
N TYR A 95 9.14 -8.89 -9.47
CA TYR A 95 10.38 -9.33 -8.83
C TYR A 95 10.73 -10.76 -9.22
N LEU A 96 12.01 -11.01 -9.35
CA LEU A 96 12.60 -12.32 -9.61
C LEU A 96 13.29 -12.78 -8.33
N ASP A 97 12.65 -13.71 -7.64
CA ASP A 97 13.21 -14.29 -6.42
C ASP A 97 13.57 -15.77 -6.69
N ALA A 98 14.62 -16.28 -6.05
CA ALA A 98 14.99 -17.70 -6.11
C ALA A 98 13.93 -18.54 -5.42
N ILE A 99 13.11 -19.26 -6.17
CA ILE A 99 12.10 -20.17 -5.61
C ILE A 99 12.77 -21.29 -4.81
N GLU A 100 13.83 -21.87 -5.38
CA GLU A 100 14.71 -22.82 -4.69
C GLU A 100 16.13 -22.26 -4.63
N GLY A 101 16.81 -22.50 -3.49
CA GLY A 101 18.20 -22.11 -3.31
C GLY A 101 19.15 -23.00 -4.12
N GLY A 102 20.28 -22.42 -4.54
CA GLY A 102 21.30 -23.16 -5.27
C GLY A 102 22.49 -22.30 -5.65
N ARG A 103 23.45 -22.90 -6.29
CA ARG A 103 24.61 -22.19 -6.84
C ARG A 103 24.32 -21.79 -8.28
N VAL A 104 24.60 -20.56 -8.67
CA VAL A 104 24.46 -20.08 -10.04
C VAL A 104 25.47 -20.81 -10.94
N GLU A 105 24.97 -21.61 -11.88
CA GLU A 105 25.76 -22.38 -12.84
C GLU A 105 26.01 -21.56 -14.09
N GLU A 106 24.97 -20.87 -14.58
CA GLU A 106 25.02 -20.13 -15.83
C GLU A 106 24.11 -18.88 -15.75
N VAL A 107 24.57 -17.78 -16.31
CA VAL A 107 23.78 -16.53 -16.47
C VAL A 107 23.68 -16.27 -17.97
N LEU A 108 22.47 -16.26 -18.50
CA LEU A 108 22.17 -16.17 -19.94
C LEU A 108 21.73 -14.78 -20.39
N VAL A 109 21.44 -13.89 -19.43
CA VAL A 109 20.88 -12.56 -19.71
C VAL A 109 21.59 -11.55 -18.81
N GLU A 110 21.99 -10.42 -19.39
CA GLU A 110 22.59 -9.31 -18.67
C GLU A 110 21.55 -8.31 -18.18
N ASP A 111 21.93 -7.49 -17.18
CA ASP A 111 21.11 -6.37 -16.70
C ASP A 111 20.83 -5.38 -17.84
N GLY A 112 19.58 -4.92 -17.96
CA GLY A 112 19.12 -4.05 -19.03
C GLY A 112 18.60 -4.79 -20.28
N ALA A 113 18.77 -6.10 -20.40
CA ALA A 113 18.30 -6.85 -21.57
C ALA A 113 16.77 -6.96 -21.62
N THR A 114 16.22 -6.96 -22.82
CA THR A 114 14.79 -7.22 -23.06
C THR A 114 14.54 -8.70 -23.22
N VAL A 115 13.57 -9.23 -22.46
CA VAL A 115 13.25 -10.67 -22.41
C VAL A 115 11.78 -10.92 -22.72
N GLN A 116 11.50 -12.13 -23.23
CA GLN A 116 10.15 -12.61 -23.47
C GLN A 116 9.66 -13.47 -22.29
N LYS A 117 8.34 -13.59 -22.13
CA LYS A 117 7.75 -14.50 -21.14
C LYS A 117 8.21 -15.94 -21.37
N GLY A 118 8.69 -16.60 -20.32
CA GLY A 118 9.21 -17.98 -20.34
C GLY A 118 10.69 -18.10 -20.75
N GLN A 119 11.32 -17.02 -21.19
CA GLN A 119 12.76 -17.03 -21.56
C GLN A 119 13.61 -17.38 -20.34
N LEU A 120 14.60 -18.26 -20.54
CA LEU A 120 15.56 -18.64 -19.50
C LEU A 120 16.54 -17.48 -19.25
N LEU A 121 16.67 -17.10 -17.98
CA LEU A 121 17.53 -15.98 -17.55
C LEU A 121 18.83 -16.48 -16.92
N ALA A 122 18.71 -17.48 -16.05
CA ALA A 122 19.83 -18.11 -15.39
C ALA A 122 19.49 -19.55 -15.03
N ARG A 123 20.50 -20.35 -14.80
CA ARG A 123 20.39 -21.72 -14.27
C ARG A 123 21.11 -21.81 -12.94
N LEU A 124 20.43 -22.36 -11.95
CA LEU A 124 21.00 -22.71 -10.67
C LEU A 124 21.22 -24.21 -10.59
N SER A 125 22.17 -24.66 -9.81
CA SER A 125 22.38 -26.07 -9.49
C SER A 125 22.21 -26.28 -7.99
N ASN A 126 21.57 -27.41 -7.63
CA ASN A 126 21.40 -27.84 -6.25
C ASN A 126 21.47 -29.35 -6.20
N ALA A 127 22.63 -29.87 -5.78
CA ALA A 127 22.89 -31.30 -5.74
C ALA A 127 22.01 -32.03 -4.73
N GLU A 128 21.69 -31.43 -3.59
CA GLU A 128 20.80 -31.99 -2.59
C GLU A 128 19.39 -32.20 -3.13
N LEU A 129 18.84 -31.17 -3.81
CA LEU A 129 17.54 -31.27 -4.45
C LEU A 129 17.53 -32.33 -5.54
N GLN A 130 18.58 -32.42 -6.38
CA GLN A 130 18.71 -33.44 -7.41
C GLN A 130 18.72 -34.85 -6.82
N LEU A 131 19.48 -35.07 -5.75
CA LEU A 131 19.53 -36.37 -5.04
C LEU A 131 18.16 -36.69 -4.41
N SER A 132 17.48 -35.71 -3.81
CA SER A 132 16.13 -35.87 -3.25
C SER A 132 15.11 -36.29 -4.31
N VAL A 133 15.15 -35.69 -5.48
CA VAL A 133 14.26 -36.06 -6.61
C VAL A 133 14.57 -37.47 -7.11
N LEU A 134 15.83 -37.82 -7.24
CA LEU A 134 16.27 -39.17 -7.65
C LEU A 134 15.84 -40.23 -6.64
N ALA A 135 16.00 -40.00 -5.34
CA ALA A 135 15.53 -40.88 -4.28
C ALA A 135 14.02 -41.12 -4.34
N ARG A 136 13.22 -40.04 -4.51
CA ARG A 136 11.76 -40.14 -4.68
C ARG A 136 11.38 -40.90 -5.95
N GLN A 137 12.08 -40.67 -7.04
CA GLN A 137 11.86 -41.43 -8.29
C GLN A 137 12.10 -42.91 -8.12
N THR A 138 13.15 -43.29 -7.38
CA THR A 138 13.46 -44.68 -7.05
C THR A 138 12.35 -45.29 -6.21
N GLU A 139 11.89 -44.60 -5.16
CA GLU A 139 10.80 -45.03 -4.29
C GLU A 139 9.51 -45.28 -5.07
N VAL A 140 9.13 -44.32 -5.96
CA VAL A 140 7.95 -44.48 -6.85
C VAL A 140 8.12 -45.73 -7.72
N THR A 141 9.28 -45.92 -8.31
CA THR A 141 9.55 -47.08 -9.18
C THR A 141 9.44 -48.39 -8.41
N GLN A 142 9.99 -48.50 -7.21
CA GLN A 142 9.86 -49.66 -6.34
C GLN A 142 8.41 -49.94 -5.98
N GLN A 143 7.63 -48.90 -5.60
CA GLN A 143 6.26 -49.06 -5.24
C GLN A 143 5.40 -49.52 -6.44
N LEU A 144 5.61 -48.98 -7.64
CA LEU A 144 4.94 -49.40 -8.87
C LEU A 144 5.26 -50.86 -9.21
N ASN A 145 6.51 -51.33 -9.02
CA ASN A 145 6.89 -52.74 -9.21
C ASN A 145 6.19 -53.63 -8.21
N SER A 146 6.16 -53.25 -6.92
CA SER A 146 5.42 -53.98 -5.87
C SER A 146 3.91 -54.06 -6.23
N MET A 147 3.32 -52.99 -6.68
CA MET A 147 1.93 -52.98 -7.09
C MET A 147 1.64 -53.92 -8.27
N ARG A 148 2.52 -53.95 -9.29
CA ARG A 148 2.42 -54.89 -10.42
C ARG A 148 2.51 -56.36 -9.97
N SER A 149 3.45 -56.67 -9.06
CA SER A 149 3.58 -58.01 -8.49
C SER A 149 2.32 -58.43 -7.73
N GLN A 150 1.74 -57.56 -6.96
CA GLN A 150 0.47 -57.81 -6.25
C GLN A 150 -0.70 -57.97 -7.23
N GLU A 151 -0.82 -57.14 -8.27
CA GLU A 151 -1.84 -57.27 -9.29
C GLU A 151 -1.77 -58.63 -10.04
N LEU A 152 -0.55 -59.09 -10.35
CA LEU A 152 -0.34 -60.42 -10.92
C LEU A 152 -0.78 -61.54 -9.95
N ALA A 153 -0.40 -61.48 -8.69
CA ALA A 153 -0.81 -62.47 -7.68
C ALA A 153 -2.34 -62.51 -7.53
N LEU A 154 -3.01 -61.35 -7.45
CA LEU A 154 -4.48 -61.27 -7.37
C LEU A 154 -5.16 -61.86 -8.64
N SER A 155 -4.57 -61.57 -9.81
CA SER A 155 -5.06 -62.16 -11.08
C SER A 155 -4.98 -63.67 -11.10
N GLN A 156 -3.85 -64.24 -10.63
CA GLN A 156 -3.68 -65.70 -10.52
C GLN A 156 -4.70 -66.33 -9.54
N THR A 157 -4.90 -65.70 -8.36
CA THR A 157 -5.93 -66.14 -7.40
C THR A 157 -7.32 -66.11 -8.00
N ARG A 158 -7.66 -65.07 -8.72
CA ARG A 158 -8.96 -64.94 -9.42
C ARG A 158 -9.17 -66.08 -10.45
N LEU A 159 -8.16 -66.38 -11.22
CA LEU A 159 -8.22 -67.49 -12.20
C LEU A 159 -8.39 -68.85 -11.49
N ALA A 160 -7.69 -69.10 -10.37
CA ALA A 160 -7.82 -70.32 -9.58
C ALA A 160 -9.22 -70.48 -9.00
N ASN A 161 -9.78 -69.40 -8.39
CA ASN A 161 -11.13 -69.40 -7.84
C ASN A 161 -12.22 -69.59 -8.92
N SER A 162 -12.03 -69.00 -10.10
CA SER A 162 -12.96 -69.17 -11.23
C SER A 162 -12.93 -70.60 -11.75
N ARG A 163 -11.79 -71.27 -11.83
CA ARG A 163 -11.68 -72.67 -12.18
C ARG A 163 -12.36 -73.60 -11.17
N ALA A 164 -12.13 -73.36 -9.87
CA ALA A 164 -12.75 -74.17 -8.81
C ALA A 164 -14.31 -74.03 -8.82
N LEU A 165 -14.81 -72.80 -9.05
CA LEU A 165 -16.29 -72.60 -9.19
C LEU A 165 -16.86 -73.31 -10.42
N LEU A 166 -16.17 -73.24 -11.56
CA LEU A 166 -16.60 -73.94 -12.82
C LEU A 166 -16.66 -75.46 -12.61
N GLU A 167 -15.66 -76.04 -11.91
CA GLU A 167 -15.64 -77.48 -11.55
C GLU A 167 -16.79 -77.85 -10.60
N ALA A 168 -17.09 -77.06 -9.60
CA ALA A 168 -18.20 -77.26 -8.67
C ALA A 168 -19.54 -77.10 -9.39
N ASP A 169 -19.71 -76.18 -10.30
CA ASP A 169 -20.93 -76.01 -11.16
C ASP A 169 -21.15 -77.25 -11.99
N LEU A 170 -20.11 -77.79 -12.64
CA LEU A 170 -20.19 -79.00 -13.43
C LEU A 170 -20.59 -80.22 -12.55
N ALA A 171 -20.01 -80.37 -11.36
CA ALA A 171 -20.29 -81.43 -10.43
C ALA A 171 -21.77 -81.35 -9.94
N LEU A 172 -22.24 -80.17 -9.55
CA LEU A 172 -23.64 -79.94 -9.19
C LEU A 172 -24.61 -80.27 -10.32
N LYS A 173 -24.34 -79.88 -11.56
CA LYS A 173 -25.15 -80.23 -12.72
C LYS A 173 -25.18 -81.73 -12.98
N LYS A 174 -24.11 -82.46 -12.72
CA LYS A 174 -24.09 -83.91 -12.85
C LYS A 174 -24.96 -84.57 -11.75
N ALA A 175 -24.73 -84.17 -10.50
CA ALA A 175 -25.51 -84.66 -9.37
C ALA A 175 -27.07 -84.39 -9.53
N GLN A 176 -27.41 -83.17 -9.97
CA GLN A 176 -28.76 -82.76 -10.26
C GLN A 176 -29.39 -83.67 -11.33
N ARG A 177 -28.71 -83.93 -12.45
CA ARG A 177 -29.24 -84.86 -13.51
C ARG A 177 -29.38 -86.26 -13.01
N GLN A 178 -28.57 -86.74 -12.11
CA GLN A 178 -28.71 -88.09 -11.50
C GLN A 178 -29.94 -88.09 -10.58
N TYR A 179 -30.06 -87.11 -9.72
CA TYR A 179 -31.20 -87.00 -8.84
C TYR A 179 -32.52 -86.90 -9.63
N ASP A 180 -32.60 -86.09 -10.69
CA ASP A 180 -33.81 -85.94 -11.53
C ASP A 180 -34.19 -87.24 -12.25
N ARG A 181 -33.23 -88.10 -12.54
CA ARG A 181 -33.51 -89.42 -13.15
C ARG A 181 -34.02 -90.48 -12.07
N GLU A 182 -33.41 -90.44 -10.91
CA GLU A 182 -33.66 -91.44 -9.85
C GLU A 182 -34.93 -91.14 -9.02
N ALA A 183 -35.21 -89.85 -8.78
CA ALA A 183 -36.33 -89.43 -7.95
C ALA A 183 -37.68 -90.01 -8.38
N PRO A 184 -38.10 -90.01 -9.69
CA PRO A 184 -39.36 -90.60 -10.14
C PRO A 184 -39.33 -92.13 -10.12
N LEU A 185 -38.18 -92.78 -10.24
CA LEU A 185 -37.99 -94.21 -10.18
C LEU A 185 -38.05 -94.70 -8.71
N ALA A 186 -37.47 -93.99 -7.76
CA ALA A 186 -37.53 -94.25 -6.35
C ALA A 186 -38.97 -94.11 -5.81
N ALA A 187 -39.77 -93.12 -6.26
CA ALA A 187 -41.17 -92.96 -5.94
C ALA A 187 -42.04 -94.15 -6.39
N ARG A 188 -41.58 -94.88 -7.43
CA ARG A 188 -42.23 -96.07 -7.94
C ARG A 188 -41.66 -97.38 -7.37
N GLY A 189 -40.68 -97.31 -6.46
CA GLY A 189 -40.08 -98.53 -5.84
C GLY A 189 -39.01 -99.22 -6.69
N PHE A 190 -38.57 -98.66 -7.81
CA PHE A 190 -37.58 -99.23 -8.74
C PHE A 190 -36.13 -98.96 -8.34
N VAL A 191 -35.85 -98.11 -7.31
CA VAL A 191 -34.54 -97.80 -6.77
C VAL A 191 -34.55 -98.14 -5.27
N ALA A 192 -33.46 -98.77 -4.77
CA ALA A 192 -33.34 -99.08 -3.38
C ALA A 192 -33.26 -97.76 -2.53
N GLY A 193 -34.01 -97.73 -1.44
CA GLY A 193 -34.09 -96.49 -0.61
C GLY A 193 -32.74 -95.92 -0.17
N ARG A 194 -31.82 -96.78 0.20
CA ARG A 194 -30.41 -96.33 0.56
C ARG A 194 -29.71 -95.69 -0.58
N THR A 195 -29.79 -96.21 -1.82
CA THR A 195 -29.12 -95.66 -3.00
C THR A 195 -29.71 -94.28 -3.36
N PHE A 196 -31.02 -94.06 -3.19
CA PHE A 196 -31.65 -92.78 -3.36
C PHE A 196 -31.27 -91.73 -2.29
N GLU A 197 -31.15 -92.21 -1.02
CA GLU A 197 -30.64 -91.35 0.05
C GLU A 197 -29.18 -90.88 -0.25
N ASP A 198 -28.29 -91.79 -0.68
CA ASP A 198 -26.92 -91.44 -1.07
C ASP A 198 -26.93 -90.42 -2.20
N THR A 199 -27.78 -90.51 -3.23
CA THR A 199 -27.91 -89.51 -4.33
C THR A 199 -28.46 -88.20 -3.80
N ARG A 200 -29.37 -88.21 -2.87
CA ARG A 200 -29.90 -87.02 -2.20
C ARG A 200 -28.82 -86.29 -1.39
N ASP A 201 -28.04 -86.98 -0.66
CA ASP A 201 -26.98 -86.45 0.13
C ASP A 201 -25.85 -85.86 -0.77
N ASP A 202 -25.51 -86.53 -1.91
CA ASP A 202 -24.56 -86.02 -2.88
C ASP A 202 -25.00 -84.69 -3.50
N ILE A 203 -26.24 -84.60 -3.96
CA ILE A 203 -26.77 -83.34 -4.52
C ILE A 203 -26.76 -82.20 -3.47
N ALA A 204 -27.11 -82.52 -2.21
CA ALA A 204 -27.06 -81.55 -1.13
C ALA A 204 -25.63 -81.04 -0.91
N TYR A 205 -24.65 -82.00 -0.81
CA TYR A 205 -23.24 -81.65 -0.70
C TYR A 205 -22.72 -80.81 -1.85
N GLN A 206 -23.01 -81.19 -3.12
CA GLN A 206 -22.55 -80.43 -4.26
C GLN A 206 -23.19 -79.05 -4.34
N ARG A 207 -24.42 -78.90 -3.89
CA ARG A 207 -25.11 -77.58 -3.80
C ARG A 207 -24.46 -76.68 -2.76
N ASP A 208 -24.22 -77.24 -1.58
CA ASP A 208 -23.54 -76.46 -0.50
C ASP A 208 -22.13 -76.07 -0.88
N ARG A 209 -21.35 -76.99 -1.46
CA ARG A 209 -20.01 -76.74 -1.98
C ARG A 209 -20.00 -75.63 -3.01
N HIS A 210 -20.91 -75.66 -4.00
CA HIS A 210 -21.06 -74.62 -5.02
C HIS A 210 -21.42 -73.27 -4.36
N ALA A 211 -22.37 -73.22 -3.42
CA ALA A 211 -22.81 -72.03 -2.72
C ALA A 211 -21.65 -71.38 -1.94
N VAL A 212 -20.84 -72.18 -1.20
CA VAL A 212 -19.68 -71.71 -0.48
C VAL A 212 -18.64 -71.11 -1.45
N LEU A 213 -18.27 -71.82 -2.53
CA LEU A 213 -17.31 -71.33 -3.51
C LEU A 213 -17.78 -70.08 -4.21
N ALA A 214 -19.05 -69.98 -4.57
CA ALA A 214 -19.66 -68.77 -5.18
C ALA A 214 -19.64 -67.55 -4.23
N THR A 215 -19.87 -67.83 -2.91
CA THR A 215 -19.80 -66.76 -1.89
C THR A 215 -18.37 -66.32 -1.64
N THR A 216 -17.44 -67.26 -1.53
CA THR A 216 -15.99 -66.97 -1.41
C THR A 216 -15.50 -66.15 -2.57
N GLN A 217 -15.84 -66.56 -3.82
CA GLN A 217 -15.41 -65.81 -5.00
C GLN A 217 -15.94 -64.36 -4.98
N ARG A 218 -17.20 -64.12 -4.63
CA ARG A 218 -17.75 -62.74 -4.55
C ARG A 218 -17.07 -61.92 -3.47
N ASN A 219 -16.78 -62.51 -2.32
CA ASN A 219 -16.04 -61.83 -1.25
C ASN A 219 -14.60 -61.49 -1.67
N ASP A 220 -13.92 -62.45 -2.29
CA ASP A 220 -12.55 -62.25 -2.82
C ASP A 220 -12.55 -61.17 -3.89
N GLU A 221 -13.50 -61.15 -4.83
CA GLU A 221 -13.60 -60.12 -5.85
C GLU A 221 -13.81 -58.73 -5.24
N ARG A 222 -14.64 -58.61 -4.20
CA ARG A 222 -14.82 -57.30 -3.50
C ARG A 222 -13.53 -56.87 -2.79
N LEU A 223 -12.89 -57.80 -2.06
CA LEU A 223 -11.65 -57.52 -1.37
C LEU A 223 -10.51 -57.13 -2.34
N GLN A 224 -10.38 -57.88 -3.43
CA GLN A 224 -9.38 -57.57 -4.49
C GLN A 224 -9.63 -56.24 -5.13
N THR A 225 -10.91 -55.91 -5.46
CA THR A 225 -11.25 -54.58 -6.02
C THR A 225 -10.87 -53.45 -5.07
N SER A 226 -11.16 -53.62 -3.76
CA SER A 226 -10.79 -52.63 -2.74
C SER A 226 -9.28 -52.50 -2.59
N GLN A 227 -8.54 -53.63 -2.56
CA GLN A 227 -7.06 -53.57 -2.50
C GLN A 227 -6.44 -52.91 -3.72
N LEU A 228 -6.90 -53.22 -4.93
CA LEU A 228 -6.43 -52.62 -6.15
C LEU A 228 -6.72 -51.10 -6.18
N ALA A 229 -7.91 -50.70 -5.71
CA ALA A 229 -8.26 -49.28 -5.61
C ALA A 229 -7.31 -48.54 -4.64
N GLN A 230 -7.02 -49.13 -3.48
CA GLN A 230 -6.09 -48.56 -2.51
C GLN A 230 -4.66 -48.47 -3.03
N LEU A 231 -4.15 -49.51 -3.72
CA LEU A 231 -2.83 -49.52 -4.34
C LEU A 231 -2.72 -48.42 -5.44
N ARG A 232 -3.75 -48.28 -6.25
CA ARG A 232 -3.79 -47.20 -7.28
C ARG A 232 -3.78 -45.82 -6.65
N ALA A 233 -4.59 -45.58 -5.62
CA ALA A 233 -4.60 -44.31 -4.91
C ALA A 233 -3.25 -43.97 -4.28
N SER A 234 -2.54 -44.98 -3.73
CA SER A 234 -1.18 -44.81 -3.20
C SER A 234 -0.19 -44.49 -4.32
N ALA A 235 -0.27 -45.15 -5.47
CA ALA A 235 0.58 -44.87 -6.62
C ALA A 235 0.36 -43.46 -7.18
N ASP A 236 -0.90 -43.01 -7.28
CA ASP A 236 -1.25 -41.65 -7.72
C ASP A 236 -0.69 -40.58 -6.76
N THR A 237 -0.77 -40.86 -5.44
CA THR A 237 -0.20 -39.96 -4.41
C THR A 237 1.33 -39.84 -4.57
N LEU A 238 2.02 -40.95 -4.78
CA LEU A 238 3.47 -40.97 -4.97
C LEU A 238 3.88 -40.28 -6.28
N GLN A 239 3.14 -40.50 -7.37
CA GLN A 239 3.37 -39.81 -8.65
C GLN A 239 3.18 -38.31 -8.53
N SER A 240 2.13 -37.88 -7.80
CA SER A 240 1.89 -36.46 -7.52
C SER A 240 3.04 -35.86 -6.69
N SER A 241 3.52 -36.55 -5.68
CA SER A 241 4.67 -36.12 -4.88
C SER A 241 5.95 -36.00 -5.72
N LEU A 242 6.18 -36.93 -6.65
CA LEU A 242 7.29 -36.85 -7.59
C LEU A 242 7.15 -35.67 -8.57
N ALA A 243 5.94 -35.39 -9.03
CA ALA A 243 5.67 -34.24 -9.91
C ALA A 243 5.99 -32.92 -9.20
N VAL A 244 5.62 -32.77 -7.93
CA VAL A 244 5.98 -31.61 -7.10
C VAL A 244 7.51 -31.48 -6.96
N ALA A 245 8.18 -32.58 -6.63
CA ALA A 245 9.65 -32.57 -6.50
C ALA A 245 10.36 -32.20 -7.81
N ARG A 246 9.86 -32.68 -8.95
CA ARG A 246 10.36 -32.27 -10.28
C ARG A 246 10.08 -30.80 -10.59
N GLY A 247 8.93 -30.28 -10.14
CA GLY A 247 8.62 -28.83 -10.21
C GLY A 247 9.63 -27.99 -9.45
N SER A 248 10.02 -28.40 -8.26
CA SER A 248 11.11 -27.76 -7.49
C SER A 248 12.46 -27.79 -8.22
N LEU A 249 12.77 -28.91 -8.90
CA LEU A 249 13.99 -29.00 -9.70
C LEU A 249 13.94 -28.09 -10.93
N GLU A 250 12.77 -27.98 -11.60
CA GLU A 250 12.60 -27.07 -12.74
C GLU A 250 12.67 -25.60 -12.28
N ALA A 251 12.30 -25.28 -11.02
CA ALA A 251 12.41 -23.95 -10.46
C ALA A 251 13.86 -23.43 -10.31
N LEU A 252 14.86 -24.32 -10.45
CA LEU A 252 16.27 -23.93 -10.57
C LEU A 252 16.58 -23.26 -11.93
N ASN A 253 15.74 -23.47 -12.94
CA ASN A 253 15.78 -22.72 -14.19
C ASN A 253 14.99 -21.42 -14.02
N LEU A 254 15.69 -20.35 -13.70
CA LEU A 254 15.07 -19.03 -13.55
C LEU A 254 14.55 -18.54 -14.90
N ARG A 255 13.23 -18.45 -15.05
CA ARG A 255 12.55 -17.97 -16.25
C ARG A 255 11.81 -16.67 -16.03
N ALA A 256 11.73 -15.84 -17.07
CA ALA A 256 10.96 -14.61 -17.05
C ALA A 256 9.45 -14.89 -16.92
N PRO A 257 8.76 -14.45 -15.84
CA PRO A 257 7.32 -14.66 -15.70
C PRO A 257 6.50 -13.78 -16.64
N VAL A 258 7.07 -12.66 -17.08
CA VAL A 258 6.47 -11.69 -18.01
C VAL A 258 7.50 -11.21 -19.02
N ALA A 259 7.05 -10.67 -20.14
CA ALA A 259 7.94 -9.96 -21.08
C ALA A 259 8.27 -8.57 -20.50
N GLY A 260 9.52 -8.12 -20.67
CA GLY A 260 9.96 -6.83 -20.14
C GLY A 260 11.46 -6.62 -20.24
N THR A 261 11.95 -5.59 -19.55
CA THR A 261 13.38 -5.31 -19.41
C THR A 261 13.84 -5.78 -18.04
N VAL A 262 14.87 -6.61 -18.01
CA VAL A 262 15.50 -7.08 -16.77
C VAL A 262 16.22 -5.89 -16.12
N SER A 263 16.08 -5.72 -14.83
CA SER A 263 16.77 -4.68 -14.06
C SER A 263 17.15 -5.15 -12.67
N ALA A 264 18.19 -4.55 -12.11
CA ALA A 264 18.80 -4.94 -10.83
C ALA A 264 19.18 -6.44 -10.79
N PHE A 265 19.60 -7.00 -11.93
CA PHE A 265 19.99 -8.39 -12.09
C PHE A 265 21.52 -8.52 -12.02
N SER A 266 22.03 -8.66 -10.79
CA SER A 266 23.48 -8.61 -10.51
C SER A 266 24.07 -9.93 -10.04
N ILE A 267 23.45 -11.06 -10.41
CA ILE A 267 23.95 -12.38 -10.05
C ILE A 267 25.18 -12.77 -10.86
N GLN A 268 26.08 -13.55 -10.24
CA GLN A 268 27.32 -13.99 -10.88
C GLN A 268 27.43 -15.51 -10.86
N VAL A 269 28.04 -16.08 -11.89
CA VAL A 269 28.33 -17.50 -11.97
C VAL A 269 29.20 -17.92 -10.77
N GLY A 270 28.81 -19.00 -10.11
CA GLY A 270 29.46 -19.52 -8.92
C GLY A 270 28.91 -18.94 -7.61
N GLN A 271 28.08 -17.90 -7.62
CA GLN A 271 27.42 -17.35 -6.44
C GLN A 271 26.40 -18.34 -5.87
N SER A 272 26.32 -18.41 -4.53
CA SER A 272 25.30 -19.21 -3.84
C SER A 272 24.12 -18.33 -3.48
N MET A 273 22.92 -18.75 -3.86
CA MET A 273 21.67 -18.02 -3.62
C MET A 273 20.81 -18.80 -2.63
N ALA A 274 20.25 -18.11 -1.64
CA ALA A 274 19.32 -18.70 -0.70
C ALA A 274 17.90 -18.75 -1.30
N ARG A 275 17.08 -19.64 -0.77
CA ARG A 275 15.66 -19.68 -1.12
C ARG A 275 14.95 -18.38 -0.72
N GLY A 276 14.20 -17.78 -1.62
CA GLY A 276 13.51 -16.49 -1.42
C GLY A 276 14.42 -15.27 -1.60
N GLU A 277 15.70 -15.48 -1.95
CA GLU A 277 16.61 -14.37 -2.21
C GLU A 277 16.28 -13.68 -3.54
N ARG A 278 16.31 -12.34 -3.53
CA ARG A 278 16.01 -11.55 -4.74
C ARG A 278 17.17 -11.59 -5.71
N LEU A 279 16.87 -11.97 -6.93
CA LEU A 279 17.83 -12.08 -8.03
C LEU A 279 17.83 -10.83 -8.93
N GLY A 280 16.67 -10.15 -9.02
CA GLY A 280 16.45 -8.99 -9.86
C GLY A 280 14.98 -8.69 -10.01
N GLN A 281 14.64 -7.98 -11.07
CA GLN A 281 13.24 -7.67 -11.41
C GLN A 281 13.06 -7.54 -12.93
N ILE A 282 11.82 -7.69 -13.38
CA ILE A 282 11.43 -7.40 -14.77
C ILE A 282 10.45 -6.24 -14.76
N ASP A 283 10.79 -5.21 -15.49
CA ASP A 283 10.00 -4.00 -15.63
C ASP A 283 9.21 -4.02 -16.93
N SER A 284 7.97 -3.54 -16.90
CA SER A 284 7.11 -3.48 -18.08
C SER A 284 7.76 -2.64 -19.20
N PRO A 285 7.76 -3.13 -20.46
CA PRO A 285 8.32 -2.38 -21.56
C PRO A 285 7.46 -1.15 -21.89
N GLY A 286 8.11 0.00 -22.12
CA GLY A 286 7.50 1.18 -22.75
C GLY A 286 6.38 1.88 -21.97
N ARG A 287 6.13 1.52 -20.70
CA ARG A 287 5.14 2.19 -19.86
C ARG A 287 5.73 2.57 -18.51
N ASN A 288 5.70 3.87 -18.23
CA ASN A 288 6.20 4.43 -16.99
C ASN A 288 5.07 5.15 -16.24
N LYS A 289 5.26 5.29 -14.95
CA LYS A 289 4.49 6.15 -14.07
C LYS A 289 5.45 7.08 -13.36
N LEU A 290 4.95 8.16 -12.80
CA LEU A 290 5.71 9.01 -11.92
C LEU A 290 5.24 8.79 -10.48
N VAL A 291 6.16 8.58 -9.58
CA VAL A 291 5.91 8.50 -8.14
C VAL A 291 6.39 9.82 -7.51
N ALA A 292 5.50 10.48 -6.80
CA ALA A 292 5.80 11.72 -6.10
C ALA A 292 5.46 11.60 -4.61
N ALA A 293 6.36 12.10 -3.77
CA ALA A 293 6.12 12.28 -2.34
C ALA A 293 5.55 13.69 -2.10
N ILE A 294 4.46 13.76 -1.34
CA ILE A 294 3.72 14.99 -1.03
C ILE A 294 3.61 15.12 0.48
N ASP A 295 3.76 16.34 1.00
CA ASP A 295 3.57 16.65 2.41
C ASP A 295 2.14 16.29 2.88
N GLU A 296 2.02 15.72 4.07
CA GLU A 296 0.74 15.24 4.64
C GLU A 296 -0.33 16.32 4.74
N TYR A 297 0.08 17.60 4.85
CA TYR A 297 -0.83 18.74 4.84
C TYR A 297 -1.78 18.75 3.62
N TYR A 298 -1.31 18.24 2.47
CA TYR A 298 -2.08 18.20 1.24
C TYR A 298 -2.95 16.95 1.09
N LEU A 299 -2.84 15.96 1.99
CA LEU A 299 -3.59 14.70 1.90
C LEU A 299 -5.11 14.88 1.75
N PRO A 300 -5.79 15.82 2.48
CA PRO A 300 -7.23 16.03 2.30
C PRO A 300 -7.59 16.66 0.95
N ARG A 301 -6.63 17.28 0.26
CA ARG A 301 -6.83 18.02 -0.99
C ARG A 301 -6.48 17.22 -2.24
N VAL A 302 -5.74 16.12 -2.10
CA VAL A 302 -5.34 15.27 -3.22
C VAL A 302 -6.38 14.18 -3.42
N GLN A 303 -6.92 14.06 -4.64
CA GLN A 303 -7.95 13.10 -4.98
C GLN A 303 -7.56 12.28 -6.22
N LEU A 304 -8.08 11.06 -6.30
CA LEU A 304 -7.93 10.22 -7.49
C LEU A 304 -8.54 10.90 -8.71
N GLY A 305 -7.85 10.82 -9.84
CA GLY A 305 -8.31 11.41 -11.10
C GLY A 305 -7.93 12.88 -11.29
N GLN A 306 -7.40 13.58 -10.26
CA GLN A 306 -6.88 14.93 -10.45
C GLN A 306 -5.82 14.99 -11.54
N THR A 307 -5.82 16.09 -12.29
CA THR A 307 -4.87 16.30 -13.39
C THR A 307 -3.55 16.86 -12.89
N ALA A 308 -2.48 16.40 -13.49
CA ALA A 308 -1.16 16.95 -13.32
C ALA A 308 -0.52 17.18 -14.70
N ASN A 309 0.43 18.08 -14.78
CA ASN A 309 1.18 18.35 -15.99
C ASN A 309 2.67 18.24 -15.71
N VAL A 310 3.37 17.52 -16.58
CA VAL A 310 4.83 17.48 -16.61
C VAL A 310 5.30 18.23 -17.82
N GLU A 311 6.30 19.09 -17.65
CA GLU A 311 6.94 19.81 -18.72
C GLU A 311 8.27 19.14 -19.06
N TRP A 312 8.44 18.73 -20.33
CA TRP A 312 9.63 18.08 -20.84
C TRP A 312 9.99 18.62 -22.21
N ASN A 313 11.19 19.17 -22.36
CA ASN A 313 11.67 19.79 -23.61
C ASN A 313 10.67 20.78 -24.21
N GLY A 314 10.07 21.65 -23.36
CA GLY A 314 9.10 22.66 -23.78
C GLY A 314 7.71 22.14 -24.16
N LYS A 315 7.46 20.82 -24.05
CA LYS A 315 6.13 20.22 -24.25
C LYS A 315 5.49 19.83 -22.93
N ARG A 316 4.17 19.99 -22.83
CA ARG A 316 3.38 19.58 -21.67
C ARG A 316 2.80 18.20 -21.89
N TYR A 317 2.98 17.34 -20.92
CA TYR A 317 2.45 15.97 -20.90
C TYR A 317 1.42 15.87 -19.80
N PRO A 318 0.13 15.73 -20.17
CA PRO A 318 -0.94 15.62 -19.19
C PRO A 318 -0.90 14.26 -18.51
N MET A 319 -1.09 14.27 -17.21
CA MET A 319 -1.13 13.12 -16.34
C MET A 319 -2.36 13.15 -15.44
N LYS A 320 -2.66 12.04 -14.81
CA LYS A 320 -3.69 11.93 -13.76
C LYS A 320 -3.13 11.22 -12.53
N VAL A 321 -3.68 11.57 -11.37
CA VAL A 321 -3.46 10.82 -10.13
C VAL A 321 -4.17 9.47 -10.28
N ALA A 322 -3.39 8.41 -10.41
CA ALA A 322 -3.91 7.05 -10.60
C ALA A 322 -4.03 6.29 -9.28
N LYS A 323 -3.17 6.62 -8.30
CA LYS A 323 -3.17 5.99 -6.99
C LYS A 323 -2.65 6.96 -5.94
N ILE A 324 -3.20 6.85 -4.73
CA ILE A 324 -2.75 7.55 -3.53
C ILE A 324 -2.42 6.49 -2.49
N TYR A 325 -1.24 6.58 -1.89
CA TYR A 325 -0.82 5.73 -0.79
C TYR A 325 -1.02 6.51 0.52
N PRO A 326 -2.07 6.20 1.31
CA PRO A 326 -2.44 7.02 2.46
C PRO A 326 -1.49 6.86 3.66
N THR A 327 -0.53 5.94 3.56
CA THR A 327 0.45 5.73 4.63
C THR A 327 1.47 6.86 4.65
N VAL A 328 1.40 7.70 5.69
CA VAL A 328 2.38 8.78 5.88
C VAL A 328 3.67 8.22 6.47
N ARG A 329 4.79 8.58 5.86
CA ARG A 329 6.15 8.28 6.33
C ARG A 329 6.98 9.56 6.28
N ASN A 330 7.63 9.91 7.39
CA ASN A 330 8.44 11.14 7.51
C ASN A 330 7.65 12.41 7.12
N GLY A 331 6.35 12.50 7.48
CA GLY A 331 5.50 13.64 7.16
C GLY A 331 5.06 13.72 5.69
N GLN A 332 5.25 12.66 4.89
CA GLN A 332 4.90 12.62 3.47
C GLN A 332 4.10 11.37 3.12
N PHE A 333 3.23 11.48 2.13
CA PHE A 333 2.53 10.37 1.48
C PHE A 333 2.91 10.32 -0.01
N GLU A 334 2.74 9.16 -0.63
CA GLU A 334 3.10 8.97 -2.04
C GLU A 334 1.88 8.92 -2.94
N ILE A 335 2.03 9.41 -4.16
CA ILE A 335 1.05 9.27 -5.23
C ILE A 335 1.69 8.72 -6.51
N ASP A 336 0.89 7.97 -7.26
CA ASP A 336 1.24 7.55 -8.63
C ASP A 336 0.53 8.46 -9.64
N LEU A 337 1.30 9.03 -10.54
CA LEU A 337 0.81 9.79 -11.69
C LEU A 337 1.00 8.97 -12.96
N GLN A 338 -0.05 8.84 -13.77
CA GLN A 338 -0.02 8.16 -15.06
C GLN A 338 -0.21 9.13 -16.21
N PHE A 339 0.54 8.93 -17.29
CA PHE A 339 0.39 9.69 -18.53
C PHE A 339 -0.96 9.39 -19.18
N LEU A 340 -1.65 10.43 -19.69
CA LEU A 340 -2.93 10.31 -20.36
C LEU A 340 -2.81 10.15 -21.89
N ALA A 341 -1.85 10.84 -22.50
CA ALA A 341 -1.73 10.97 -23.96
C ALA A 341 -0.34 10.61 -24.51
N GLY A 342 0.30 9.59 -23.91
CA GLY A 342 1.65 9.17 -24.29
C GLY A 342 2.73 9.74 -23.39
N GLU A 343 3.88 9.11 -23.41
CA GLU A 343 5.03 9.43 -22.56
C GLU A 343 6.01 10.34 -23.29
N PRO A 344 6.76 11.19 -22.57
CA PRO A 344 7.85 11.93 -23.18
C PRO A 344 8.88 10.99 -23.79
N PRO A 345 9.41 11.28 -24.98
CA PRO A 345 10.47 10.47 -25.58
C PRO A 345 11.75 10.58 -24.73
N GLN A 346 12.48 9.46 -24.65
CA GLN A 346 13.80 9.39 -23.99
C GLN A 346 13.80 9.68 -22.47
N ILE A 347 12.66 9.55 -21.79
CA ILE A 347 12.68 9.55 -20.32
C ILE A 347 13.36 8.30 -19.80
N GLN A 348 14.24 8.46 -18.82
CA GLN A 348 14.94 7.34 -18.20
C GLN A 348 14.33 6.99 -16.86
N ARG A 349 14.28 5.72 -16.54
CA ARG A 349 13.86 5.22 -15.23
C ARG A 349 14.79 5.74 -14.14
N GLY A 350 14.22 6.08 -13.00
CA GLY A 350 14.97 6.71 -11.92
C GLY A 350 15.16 8.24 -12.06
N GLN A 351 14.91 8.80 -13.24
CA GLN A 351 14.97 10.24 -13.48
C GLN A 351 13.89 10.97 -12.69
N THR A 352 14.20 12.16 -12.20
CA THR A 352 13.24 13.03 -11.50
C THR A 352 12.76 14.12 -12.46
N LEU A 353 11.43 14.23 -12.59
CA LEU A 353 10.75 15.25 -13.38
C LEU A 353 9.97 16.20 -12.45
N GLN A 354 9.80 17.43 -12.91
CA GLN A 354 8.91 18.38 -12.23
C GLN A 354 7.49 18.24 -12.76
N ALA A 355 6.55 17.98 -11.85
CA ALA A 355 5.13 17.90 -12.16
C ALA A 355 4.38 19.02 -11.43
N LYS A 356 3.34 19.54 -12.04
CA LYS A 356 2.41 20.51 -11.43
C LYS A 356 1.06 19.80 -11.23
N LEU A 357 0.74 19.44 -9.98
CA LEU A 357 -0.54 18.81 -9.62
C LEU A 357 -1.59 19.89 -9.43
N THR A 358 -2.69 19.85 -10.15
CA THR A 358 -3.82 20.77 -10.00
C THR A 358 -4.63 20.38 -8.76
N LEU A 359 -4.73 21.29 -7.78
CA LEU A 359 -5.45 21.07 -6.53
C LEU A 359 -6.89 21.59 -6.53
N GLY A 360 -7.26 22.41 -7.50
CA GLY A 360 -8.58 23.00 -7.62
C GLY A 360 -8.80 23.62 -9.00
N ASP A 361 -10.05 23.89 -9.31
CA ASP A 361 -10.38 24.53 -10.58
C ASP A 361 -9.81 25.95 -10.64
N PRO A 362 -9.36 26.37 -11.82
CA PRO A 362 -8.88 27.72 -12.02
C PRO A 362 -10.00 28.74 -11.83
N VAL A 363 -9.73 29.76 -11.03
CA VAL A 363 -10.71 30.80 -10.70
C VAL A 363 -10.14 32.15 -11.11
N ARG A 364 -11.03 33.07 -11.60
CA ARG A 364 -10.64 34.46 -11.77
C ARG A 364 -10.49 35.11 -10.40
N ALA A 365 -9.32 35.65 -10.11
CA ALA A 365 -9.01 36.27 -8.84
C ALA A 365 -8.12 37.51 -9.04
N ARG A 366 -8.07 38.35 -8.00
CA ARG A 366 -7.07 39.43 -7.89
C ARG A 366 -5.78 38.78 -7.41
N LEU A 367 -4.68 39.06 -8.05
CA LEU A 367 -3.40 38.37 -7.87
C LEU A 367 -2.28 39.36 -7.55
N ILE A 368 -1.41 38.99 -6.63
CA ILE A 368 -0.10 39.59 -6.43
C ILE A 368 0.98 38.51 -6.54
N PRO A 369 2.19 38.84 -7.01
CA PRO A 369 3.28 37.89 -7.02
C PRO A 369 3.60 37.37 -5.63
N ASN A 370 3.88 36.08 -5.53
CA ASN A 370 4.34 35.46 -4.28
C ASN A 370 5.75 35.97 -3.94
N GLY A 371 6.00 36.30 -2.68
CA GLY A 371 7.26 36.88 -2.24
C GLY A 371 7.50 36.71 -0.74
N SER A 372 8.71 37.08 -0.33
CA SER A 372 9.17 36.93 1.06
C SER A 372 8.34 37.72 2.08
N TYR A 373 7.71 38.83 1.64
CA TYR A 373 6.83 39.66 2.47
C TYR A 373 5.71 38.86 3.15
N TYR A 374 5.22 37.81 2.49
CA TYR A 374 4.16 36.97 3.05
C TYR A 374 4.59 36.25 4.33
N ASN A 375 5.84 35.76 4.37
CA ASN A 375 6.35 35.04 5.53
C ASN A 375 6.50 35.96 6.76
N GLU A 376 6.77 37.25 6.53
CA GLU A 376 7.01 38.24 7.59
C GLU A 376 5.69 38.84 8.10
N THR A 377 4.67 38.95 7.23
CA THR A 377 3.36 39.54 7.58
C THR A 377 2.29 38.51 7.94
N GLY A 378 2.56 37.20 7.68
CA GLY A 378 1.54 36.16 7.75
C GLY A 378 0.35 36.39 6.80
N GLY A 379 0.49 37.30 5.84
CA GLY A 379 -0.56 37.66 4.90
C GLY A 379 -1.63 38.61 5.47
N ALA A 380 -1.40 39.21 6.65
CA ALA A 380 -2.37 40.09 7.31
C ALA A 380 -2.32 41.53 6.80
N TRP A 381 -1.20 41.98 6.26
CA TRP A 381 -1.01 43.34 5.75
C TRP A 381 0.08 43.41 4.71
N VAL A 382 0.06 44.48 3.88
CA VAL A 382 1.08 44.78 2.87
C VAL A 382 1.30 46.30 2.81
N PHE A 383 2.44 46.72 2.24
CA PHE A 383 2.67 48.12 1.91
C PHE A 383 2.12 48.40 0.52
N VAL A 384 1.15 49.36 0.43
CA VAL A 384 0.55 49.82 -0.79
C VAL A 384 1.15 51.15 -1.19
N VAL A 385 1.69 51.22 -2.36
CA VAL A 385 2.32 52.47 -2.93
C VAL A 385 1.25 53.46 -3.28
N THR A 386 1.42 54.70 -2.82
CA THR A 386 0.51 55.82 -3.15
C THR A 386 0.51 56.13 -4.66
N PRO A 387 -0.56 56.74 -5.20
CA PRO A 387 -0.63 57.02 -6.65
C PRO A 387 0.48 57.91 -7.18
N ASP A 388 1.03 58.80 -6.34
CA ASP A 388 2.20 59.65 -6.63
C ASP A 388 3.55 58.91 -6.63
N GLY A 389 3.57 57.66 -6.16
CA GLY A 389 4.77 56.80 -6.13
C GLY A 389 5.82 57.17 -5.10
N ARG A 390 5.51 58.14 -4.22
CA ARG A 390 6.49 58.64 -3.24
C ARG A 390 6.46 57.96 -1.91
N GLU A 391 5.34 57.38 -1.57
CA GLU A 391 5.13 56.73 -0.26
C GLU A 391 4.54 55.35 -0.45
N ALA A 392 4.73 54.50 0.56
CA ALA A 392 4.03 53.23 0.69
C ALA A 392 3.39 53.14 2.10
N VAL A 393 2.12 52.86 2.18
CA VAL A 393 1.32 52.87 3.42
C VAL A 393 0.95 51.44 3.74
N LYS A 394 1.10 51.07 5.01
CA LYS A 394 0.68 49.78 5.55
C LYS A 394 -0.83 49.67 5.49
N ARG A 395 -1.33 48.63 4.82
CA ARG A 395 -2.76 48.35 4.69
C ARG A 395 -3.04 46.91 5.04
N ALA A 396 -4.06 46.72 5.89
CA ALA A 396 -4.56 45.39 6.22
C ALA A 396 -5.18 44.77 4.96
N VAL A 397 -4.85 43.49 4.72
CA VAL A 397 -5.35 42.72 3.58
C VAL A 397 -5.77 41.35 4.04
N ARG A 398 -6.63 40.72 3.27
CA ARG A 398 -6.97 39.31 3.46
C ARG A 398 -6.53 38.53 2.23
N LEU A 399 -5.46 37.79 2.38
CA LEU A 399 -4.90 36.94 1.35
C LEU A 399 -5.55 35.55 1.42
N GLY A 400 -5.74 34.93 0.26
CA GLY A 400 -6.34 33.62 0.10
C GLY A 400 -5.31 32.53 -0.23
N ARG A 401 -5.63 31.73 -1.24
CA ARG A 401 -4.79 30.64 -1.72
C ARG A 401 -3.51 31.18 -2.33
N ARG A 402 -2.46 30.37 -2.25
CA ARG A 402 -1.18 30.72 -2.87
C ARG A 402 -0.63 29.53 -3.65
N ASN A 403 0.04 29.84 -4.75
CA ASN A 403 0.85 28.90 -5.49
C ASN A 403 2.32 29.40 -5.52
N ALA A 404 3.17 28.76 -6.34
CA ALA A 404 4.58 29.16 -6.45
C ALA A 404 4.76 30.59 -6.98
N ASP A 405 3.85 31.08 -7.85
CA ASP A 405 4.00 32.31 -8.61
C ASP A 405 3.17 33.47 -8.02
N TYR A 406 1.96 33.20 -7.52
CA TYR A 406 0.98 34.20 -7.13
C TYR A 406 0.26 33.87 -5.81
N ILE A 407 -0.26 34.93 -5.18
CA ILE A 407 -1.16 34.88 -4.04
C ILE A 407 -2.50 35.50 -4.43
N GLU A 408 -3.61 34.84 -4.10
CA GLU A 408 -4.96 35.34 -4.28
C GLU A 408 -5.29 36.43 -3.25
N ILE A 409 -5.91 37.52 -3.68
CA ILE A 409 -6.38 38.58 -2.81
C ILE A 409 -7.88 38.42 -2.64
N LEU A 410 -8.32 38.20 -1.40
CA LEU A 410 -9.74 38.14 -1.06
C LEU A 410 -10.31 39.54 -0.78
N ASP A 411 -9.52 40.38 -0.06
CA ASP A 411 -9.98 41.72 0.33
C ASP A 411 -8.79 42.64 0.60
N GLY A 412 -9.04 43.99 0.53
CA GLY A 412 -8.08 45.02 0.91
C GLY A 412 -7.25 45.64 -0.22
N LEU A 413 -7.29 45.06 -1.44
CA LEU A 413 -6.55 45.59 -2.60
C LEU A 413 -7.42 45.55 -3.87
N GLU A 414 -7.25 46.59 -4.72
CA GLU A 414 -7.93 46.69 -5.99
C GLU A 414 -6.97 46.46 -7.18
N PRO A 415 -7.49 45.97 -8.33
CA PRO A 415 -6.69 45.82 -9.54
C PRO A 415 -6.06 47.14 -9.99
N GLY A 416 -4.77 47.13 -10.30
CA GLY A 416 -4.00 48.33 -10.67
C GLY A 416 -3.23 48.97 -9.51
N GLU A 417 -3.55 48.68 -8.27
CA GLU A 417 -2.74 49.15 -7.13
C GLU A 417 -1.35 48.53 -7.14
N LYS A 418 -0.38 49.32 -6.69
CA LYS A 418 1.02 48.86 -6.59
C LYS A 418 1.33 48.49 -5.15
N VAL A 419 1.93 47.32 -4.96
CA VAL A 419 2.31 46.78 -3.63
C VAL A 419 3.80 46.44 -3.60
N LEU A 420 4.41 46.55 -2.42
CA LEU A 420 5.78 46.10 -2.24
C LEU A 420 5.78 44.58 -2.06
N THR A 421 6.58 43.88 -2.84
CA THR A 421 6.68 42.41 -2.79
C THR A 421 8.08 41.91 -2.38
N SER A 422 8.97 42.83 -2.05
CA SER A 422 10.27 42.56 -1.43
C SER A 422 10.15 42.16 0.03
N PRO A 423 11.20 41.62 0.69
CA PRO A 423 11.20 41.38 2.12
C PRO A 423 10.92 42.63 2.92
N TYR A 424 10.18 42.52 4.01
CA TYR A 424 9.86 43.63 4.93
C TYR A 424 10.76 43.63 6.17
N SER A 425 11.91 42.96 6.13
CA SER A 425 12.85 42.86 7.24
C SER A 425 13.25 44.26 7.77
N GLY A 426 12.95 44.51 9.04
CA GLY A 426 13.19 45.85 9.67
C GLY A 426 12.12 46.88 9.35
N LEU A 427 11.08 46.58 8.58
CA LEU A 427 10.01 47.51 8.23
C LEU A 427 8.67 47.19 8.89
N ALA A 428 8.60 46.08 9.64
CA ALA A 428 7.36 45.55 10.22
C ALA A 428 6.67 46.54 11.20
N ASP A 429 7.48 47.32 11.94
CA ASP A 429 7.03 48.30 12.94
C ASP A 429 6.69 49.69 12.33
N LYS A 430 6.77 49.83 11.02
CA LYS A 430 6.53 51.09 10.33
C LYS A 430 5.14 51.11 9.72
N ASP A 431 4.50 52.27 9.80
CA ASP A 431 3.17 52.47 9.19
C ASP A 431 3.25 53.12 7.81
N ARG A 432 4.37 53.82 7.53
CA ARG A 432 4.60 54.50 6.29
C ARG A 432 6.07 54.40 5.87
N LEU A 433 6.30 54.16 4.59
CA LEU A 433 7.62 54.18 3.98
C LEU A 433 7.68 55.35 2.96
N VAL A 434 8.75 56.14 3.02
CA VAL A 434 9.03 57.16 2.02
C VAL A 434 9.99 56.55 1.00
N LEU A 435 9.54 56.48 -0.26
CA LEU A 435 10.27 55.92 -1.36
C LEU A 435 11.13 57.00 -2.03
N GLU A 436 12.44 56.94 -1.82
CA GLU A 436 13.36 57.92 -2.39
C GLU A 436 13.85 57.44 -3.76
N GLN A 437 13.51 58.23 -4.83
CA GLN A 437 14.07 58.00 -6.15
C GLN A 437 15.46 58.61 -6.21
N LYS A 438 16.42 57.80 -6.56
CA LYS A 438 17.82 58.22 -6.73
C LYS A 438 18.01 58.80 -8.13
#